data_f90a9baa3df122ebc882cadeddfdb73b
#
_entry.id   f90a9baa3df122ebc882cadeddfdb73b
#
_cell.length_a   1.000
_cell.length_b   1.000
_cell.length_c   1.000
_cell.angle_alpha   90.00
_cell.angle_beta   90.00
_cell.angle_gamma   90.00
#
_symmetry.space_group_name_H-M   'P 1'
#
loop_
_entity.id
_entity.type
_entity.pdbx_description
1 polymer ?
#
loop_
_entity_poly.entity_id
_entity_poly.type
_entity_poly.pdbx_seq_one_letter_code
_entity_poly.pdbx_strand_id
1 'polypeptide(L)'
;MGERGQHRVATVDVPAGRFRMGDAHDEGYRTDGEVPVHGVELRAFSVDVTSVTNAAFTAFVEATGYVTDAERAGISAVFHSYATAPGEPVPETPWWLATPGASWRHPGGPGSDLTGKDTHPVVHVSHDDALAYCSWAGRRLPTEAQWEYAARGGRDGARYPWGNTRPSPEDPRCNIFRGEFPDRPTGHVGTVDVRTFEPNGYGLYQCVGNVWEWCADRFSARYYRTSATVDPTGPTRGTLRVLRGGSHLCHDSYCNRYRVAARSSNTPNSTTSNIGFRTVGDAASEG
;
A
#
# COMPACT_ATOMS: atom_id res chain seq x y z
N MET A 1 -20.91 -23.39 -3.98
CA MET A 1 -19.83 -22.68 -4.69
C MET A 1 -20.41 -21.32 -5.00
N GLY A 2 -20.14 -20.29 -4.17
CA GLY A 2 -20.64 -18.94 -4.41
C GLY A 2 -20.04 -18.38 -5.69
N GLU A 3 -20.82 -17.62 -6.44
CA GLU A 3 -20.32 -16.88 -7.61
C GLU A 3 -19.14 -16.02 -7.16
N ARG A 4 -18.00 -16.14 -7.86
CA ARG A 4 -16.88 -15.26 -7.63
C ARG A 4 -17.32 -13.85 -7.99
N GLY A 5 -17.10 -12.89 -7.08
CA GLY A 5 -17.43 -11.51 -7.33
C GLY A 5 -16.60 -10.95 -8.49
N GLN A 6 -17.18 -10.00 -9.22
CA GLN A 6 -16.47 -9.39 -10.33
C GLN A 6 -15.45 -8.38 -9.81
N HIS A 7 -14.16 -8.70 -9.91
CA HIS A 7 -13.08 -7.77 -9.65
C HIS A 7 -13.18 -6.57 -10.62
N ARG A 8 -13.20 -5.35 -10.06
CA ARG A 8 -13.46 -4.12 -10.85
C ARG A 8 -12.23 -3.25 -11.09
N VAL A 9 -11.06 -3.69 -10.65
CA VAL A 9 -9.79 -2.99 -10.90
C VAL A 9 -9.16 -3.58 -12.17
N ALA A 10 -8.72 -2.73 -13.09
CA ALA A 10 -8.02 -3.18 -14.28
C ALA A 10 -6.69 -3.82 -13.90
N THR A 11 -6.28 -4.86 -14.62
CA THR A 11 -5.05 -5.61 -14.38
C THR A 11 -4.11 -5.54 -15.58
N VAL A 12 -2.83 -5.77 -15.32
CA VAL A 12 -1.80 -5.94 -16.34
C VAL A 12 -0.95 -7.16 -15.99
N ASP A 13 -0.47 -7.88 -17.01
CA ASP A 13 0.46 -8.98 -16.83
C ASP A 13 1.88 -8.44 -16.71
N VAL A 14 2.57 -8.88 -15.66
CA VAL A 14 3.99 -8.61 -15.42
C VAL A 14 4.76 -9.87 -15.84
N PRO A 15 5.73 -9.75 -16.77
CA PRO A 15 6.45 -10.92 -17.28
C PRO A 15 7.28 -11.61 -16.20
N ALA A 16 7.53 -12.89 -16.37
CA ALA A 16 8.55 -13.60 -15.59
C ALA A 16 9.92 -12.93 -15.76
N GLY A 17 10.70 -12.89 -14.68
CA GLY A 17 12.02 -12.29 -14.78
C GLY A 17 12.80 -12.31 -13.46
N ARG A 18 14.01 -11.75 -13.53
CA ARG A 18 14.94 -11.60 -12.41
C ARG A 18 15.19 -10.14 -12.13
N PHE A 19 15.33 -9.79 -10.85
CA PHE A 19 15.69 -8.45 -10.42
C PHE A 19 16.50 -8.49 -9.13
N ARG A 20 17.09 -7.36 -8.78
CA ARG A 20 17.79 -7.15 -7.52
C ARG A 20 16.83 -6.48 -6.52
N MET A 21 16.32 -7.27 -5.57
CA MET A 21 15.43 -6.81 -4.52
C MET A 21 16.21 -6.15 -3.38
N GLY A 22 15.73 -5.01 -2.91
CA GLY A 22 16.29 -4.28 -1.78
C GLY A 22 16.89 -2.92 -2.16
N ASP A 23 17.46 -2.25 -1.14
CA ASP A 23 18.00 -0.89 -1.27
C ASP A 23 19.43 -0.90 -1.82
N ALA A 24 19.58 -0.49 -3.08
CA ALA A 24 20.87 -0.36 -3.76
C ALA A 24 21.58 0.99 -3.50
N HIS A 25 20.99 1.89 -2.69
CA HIS A 25 21.45 3.25 -2.48
C HIS A 25 21.84 3.57 -1.04
N ASP A 26 21.67 2.60 -0.13
CA ASP A 26 21.95 2.73 1.32
C ASP A 26 21.20 3.92 1.97
N GLU A 27 19.93 4.09 1.58
CA GLU A 27 19.06 5.17 2.07
C GLU A 27 18.02 4.67 3.09
N GLY A 28 17.93 3.35 3.28
CA GLY A 28 16.95 2.70 4.15
C GLY A 28 17.33 2.75 5.63
N TYR A 29 16.33 2.56 6.48
CA TYR A 29 16.57 2.39 7.92
C TYR A 29 16.97 0.95 8.22
N ARG A 30 17.97 0.73 9.09
CA ARG A 30 18.43 -0.61 9.48
C ARG A 30 17.32 -1.50 10.05
N THR A 31 16.38 -0.89 10.75
CA THR A 31 15.21 -1.56 11.33
C THR A 31 14.23 -2.07 10.30
N ASP A 32 14.21 -1.48 9.11
CA ASP A 32 13.29 -1.87 8.04
C ASP A 32 13.81 -3.07 7.25
N GLY A 33 15.12 -3.35 7.31
CA GLY A 33 15.72 -4.54 6.74
C GLY A 33 15.70 -4.58 5.21
N GLU A 34 15.91 -3.43 4.57
CA GLU A 34 15.95 -3.27 3.12
C GLU A 34 17.21 -3.87 2.48
N VAL A 35 18.16 -4.35 3.30
CA VAL A 35 19.43 -4.95 2.89
C VAL A 35 19.66 -6.32 3.52
N PRO A 36 20.50 -7.19 2.89
CA PRO A 36 21.28 -6.99 1.67
C PRO A 36 20.43 -6.99 0.42
N VAL A 37 20.89 -6.27 -0.62
CA VAL A 37 20.36 -6.45 -1.97
C VAL A 37 20.65 -7.88 -2.42
N HIS A 38 19.63 -8.57 -2.96
CA HIS A 38 19.72 -9.96 -3.34
C HIS A 38 18.93 -10.24 -4.63
N GLY A 39 19.35 -11.28 -5.35
CA GLY A 39 18.68 -11.69 -6.58
C GLY A 39 17.40 -12.46 -6.31
N VAL A 40 16.32 -12.08 -6.98
CA VAL A 40 15.02 -12.75 -6.94
C VAL A 40 14.57 -13.05 -8.36
N GLU A 41 13.98 -14.23 -8.54
CA GLU A 41 13.37 -14.69 -9.78
C GLU A 41 11.87 -14.92 -9.53
N LEU A 42 11.02 -14.37 -10.39
CA LEU A 42 9.56 -14.48 -10.28
C LEU A 42 8.98 -15.06 -11.57
N ARG A 43 7.97 -15.90 -11.42
CA ARG A 43 7.08 -16.29 -12.51
C ARG A 43 6.21 -15.11 -12.93
N ALA A 44 5.67 -15.14 -14.15
CA ALA A 44 4.70 -14.17 -14.62
C ALA A 44 3.46 -14.16 -13.72
N PHE A 45 2.86 -12.98 -13.51
CA PHE A 45 1.66 -12.79 -12.72
C PHE A 45 0.88 -11.58 -13.22
N SER A 46 -0.43 -11.57 -12.97
CA SER A 46 -1.24 -10.38 -13.21
C SER A 46 -1.31 -9.52 -11.95
N VAL A 47 -1.31 -8.19 -12.09
CA VAL A 47 -1.39 -7.24 -10.98
C VAL A 47 -2.38 -6.12 -11.29
N ASP A 48 -3.06 -5.62 -10.26
CA ASP A 48 -3.90 -4.44 -10.40
C ASP A 48 -3.06 -3.22 -10.81
N VAL A 49 -3.52 -2.50 -11.82
CA VAL A 49 -2.82 -1.27 -12.27
C VAL A 49 -2.83 -0.16 -11.22
N THR A 50 -3.79 -0.19 -10.28
CA THR A 50 -3.95 0.76 -9.18
C THR A 50 -4.16 0.01 -7.85
N SER A 51 -4.09 0.72 -6.73
CA SER A 51 -4.67 0.22 -5.47
C SER A 51 -6.17 -0.02 -5.66
N VAL A 52 -6.77 -0.91 -4.84
CA VAL A 52 -8.23 -1.12 -4.80
C VAL A 52 -8.91 0.18 -4.40
N THR A 53 -9.87 0.61 -5.21
CA THR A 53 -10.58 1.88 -5.02
C THR A 53 -11.78 1.74 -4.08
N ASN A 54 -12.28 2.87 -3.57
CA ASN A 54 -13.50 2.92 -2.78
C ASN A 54 -14.69 2.30 -3.55
N ALA A 55 -14.83 2.58 -4.85
CA ALA A 55 -15.89 2.00 -5.67
C ALA A 55 -15.76 0.47 -5.78
N ALA A 56 -14.55 -0.06 -5.95
CA ALA A 56 -14.33 -1.50 -6.02
C ALA A 56 -14.59 -2.19 -4.66
N PHE A 57 -14.19 -1.56 -3.56
CA PHE A 57 -14.42 -2.07 -2.21
C PHE A 57 -15.91 -1.98 -1.82
N THR A 58 -16.61 -0.92 -2.22
CA THR A 58 -18.08 -0.78 -2.06
C THR A 58 -18.80 -1.97 -2.70
N ALA A 59 -18.43 -2.33 -3.93
CA ALA A 59 -19.05 -3.47 -4.61
C ALA A 59 -18.85 -4.80 -3.87
N PHE A 60 -17.68 -4.99 -3.25
CA PHE A 60 -17.41 -6.14 -2.38
C PHE A 60 -18.33 -6.15 -1.17
N VAL A 61 -18.42 -5.02 -0.46
CA VAL A 61 -19.24 -4.93 0.76
C VAL A 61 -20.73 -5.09 0.42
N GLU A 62 -21.21 -4.48 -0.65
CA GLU A 62 -22.61 -4.62 -1.10
C GLU A 62 -22.96 -6.07 -1.46
N ALA A 63 -22.02 -6.78 -2.13
CA ALA A 63 -22.25 -8.17 -2.53
C ALA A 63 -22.20 -9.17 -1.37
N THR A 64 -21.49 -8.84 -0.27
CA THR A 64 -21.19 -9.82 0.79
C THR A 64 -21.77 -9.45 2.15
N GLY A 65 -22.13 -8.19 2.38
CA GLY A 65 -22.47 -7.66 3.70
C GLY A 65 -21.26 -7.61 4.66
N TYR A 66 -20.03 -7.61 4.11
CA TYR A 66 -18.82 -7.64 4.93
C TYR A 66 -18.71 -6.41 5.84
N VAL A 67 -18.35 -6.63 7.09
CA VAL A 67 -18.06 -5.59 8.07
C VAL A 67 -16.56 -5.58 8.33
N THR A 68 -15.89 -4.44 8.18
CA THR A 68 -14.44 -4.33 8.34
C THR A 68 -14.01 -4.34 9.81
N ASP A 69 -12.71 -4.56 10.05
CA ASP A 69 -12.14 -4.52 11.40
C ASP A 69 -12.33 -3.13 12.06
N ALA A 70 -12.17 -2.05 11.29
CA ALA A 70 -12.42 -0.69 11.77
C ALA A 70 -13.89 -0.50 12.18
N GLU A 71 -14.84 -0.99 11.38
CA GLU A 71 -16.27 -0.93 11.70
C GLU A 71 -16.62 -1.78 12.93
N ARG A 72 -16.05 -2.98 13.07
CA ARG A 72 -16.24 -3.85 14.25
C ARG A 72 -15.66 -3.23 15.52
N ALA A 73 -14.48 -2.63 15.42
CA ALA A 73 -13.83 -1.96 16.56
C ALA A 73 -14.50 -0.64 16.91
N GLY A 74 -15.22 -0.03 15.97
CA GLY A 74 -15.82 1.29 16.13
C GLY A 74 -14.79 2.43 16.22
N ILE A 75 -13.55 2.19 15.81
CA ILE A 75 -12.44 3.15 15.92
C ILE A 75 -11.34 2.83 14.90
N SER A 76 -10.68 3.86 14.38
CA SER A 76 -9.49 3.72 13.57
C SER A 76 -8.56 4.93 13.69
N ALA A 77 -7.30 4.79 13.27
CA ALA A 77 -6.34 5.88 13.36
C ALA A 77 -6.46 6.84 12.16
N VAL A 78 -6.66 8.12 12.46
CA VAL A 78 -6.74 9.21 11.48
C VAL A 78 -5.61 10.20 11.73
N PHE A 79 -4.97 10.68 10.68
CA PHE A 79 -3.98 11.75 10.79
C PHE A 79 -4.67 13.06 11.21
N HIS A 80 -4.12 13.76 12.22
CA HIS A 80 -4.81 14.85 12.91
C HIS A 80 -5.33 15.97 11.99
N SER A 81 -4.55 16.34 10.95
CA SER A 81 -4.96 17.39 10.00
C SER A 81 -6.08 16.93 9.03
N TYR A 82 -6.39 15.63 9.02
CA TYR A 82 -7.44 15.03 8.17
C TYR A 82 -8.67 14.63 8.99
N ALA A 83 -8.55 14.58 10.32
CA ALA A 83 -9.63 14.18 11.20
C ALA A 83 -10.79 15.20 11.18
N THR A 84 -12.03 14.70 11.05
CA THR A 84 -13.27 15.49 11.09
C THR A 84 -14.00 15.37 12.43
N ALA A 85 -13.45 14.58 13.36
CA ALA A 85 -13.97 14.37 14.70
C ALA A 85 -12.81 14.27 15.71
N PRO A 86 -13.08 14.55 16.99
CA PRO A 86 -12.10 14.35 18.06
C PRO A 86 -11.62 12.89 18.13
N GLY A 87 -10.36 12.70 18.50
CA GLY A 87 -9.76 11.39 18.76
C GLY A 87 -8.65 11.52 19.78
N GLU A 88 -8.32 10.42 20.44
CA GLU A 88 -7.22 10.38 21.40
C GLU A 88 -5.88 10.24 20.67
N PRO A 89 -4.86 11.06 21.00
CA PRO A 89 -3.54 10.92 20.42
C PRO A 89 -2.95 9.54 20.67
N VAL A 90 -2.41 8.93 19.62
CA VAL A 90 -1.72 7.65 19.74
C VAL A 90 -0.36 7.86 20.42
N PRO A 91 -0.03 7.13 21.50
CA PRO A 91 1.28 7.26 22.15
C PRO A 91 2.43 7.14 21.16
N GLU A 92 3.52 7.89 21.39
CA GLU A 92 4.74 7.96 20.55
C GLU A 92 4.54 8.57 19.14
N THR A 93 3.30 8.64 18.64
CA THR A 93 2.96 9.22 17.34
C THR A 93 1.74 10.12 17.45
N PRO A 94 1.81 11.25 18.19
CA PRO A 94 0.65 12.06 18.58
C PRO A 94 -0.09 12.75 17.42
N TRP A 95 0.49 12.77 16.24
CA TRP A 95 -0.17 13.18 15.01
C TRP A 95 -1.20 12.16 14.49
N TRP A 96 -1.23 10.94 15.03
CA TRP A 96 -2.29 9.98 14.82
C TRP A 96 -3.32 10.09 15.95
N LEU A 97 -4.60 10.20 15.57
CA LEU A 97 -5.71 10.21 16.49
C LEU A 97 -6.50 8.90 16.37
N ALA A 98 -6.64 8.20 17.48
CA ALA A 98 -7.60 7.10 17.58
C ALA A 98 -9.02 7.71 17.56
N THR A 99 -9.65 7.70 16.39
CA THR A 99 -10.89 8.43 16.11
C THR A 99 -12.08 7.47 16.12
N PRO A 100 -13.02 7.61 17.08
CA PRO A 100 -14.25 6.82 17.08
C PRO A 100 -15.07 7.04 15.81
N GLY A 101 -15.61 5.94 15.24
CA GLY A 101 -16.42 5.96 14.04
C GLY A 101 -15.64 6.15 12.74
N ALA A 102 -14.31 6.32 12.78
CA ALA A 102 -13.50 6.30 11.57
C ALA A 102 -13.47 4.90 10.95
N SER A 103 -13.67 4.83 9.63
CA SER A 103 -13.72 3.59 8.86
C SER A 103 -13.50 3.90 7.38
N TRP A 104 -13.50 2.88 6.54
CA TRP A 104 -13.41 3.09 5.09
C TRP A 104 -14.53 3.97 4.52
N ARG A 105 -15.74 3.97 5.14
CA ARG A 105 -16.88 4.85 4.76
C ARG A 105 -16.73 6.26 5.27
N HIS A 106 -16.02 6.43 6.37
CA HIS A 106 -15.82 7.70 7.09
C HIS A 106 -14.32 7.93 7.34
N PRO A 107 -13.51 8.19 6.27
CA PRO A 107 -12.05 8.14 6.37
C PRO A 107 -11.43 9.25 7.24
N GLY A 108 -12.15 10.32 7.53
CA GLY A 108 -11.75 11.36 8.49
C GLY A 108 -12.48 11.25 9.85
N GLY A 109 -13.33 10.24 10.03
CA GLY A 109 -14.24 10.10 11.16
C GLY A 109 -15.70 10.44 10.80
N PRO A 110 -16.65 10.46 11.76
CA PRO A 110 -18.09 10.57 11.52
C PRO A 110 -18.55 11.77 10.70
N GLY A 111 -17.77 12.84 10.59
CA GLY A 111 -18.06 14.02 9.77
C GLY A 111 -17.60 13.91 8.32
N SER A 112 -17.07 12.78 7.90
CA SER A 112 -16.56 12.55 6.54
C SER A 112 -17.34 11.45 5.82
N ASP A 113 -17.26 11.47 4.48
CA ASP A 113 -17.86 10.46 3.61
C ASP A 113 -16.98 10.21 2.36
N LEU A 114 -17.48 9.41 1.44
CA LEU A 114 -16.82 9.06 0.19
C LEU A 114 -17.25 9.93 -1.01
N THR A 115 -17.99 11.01 -0.78
CA THR A 115 -18.45 11.90 -1.86
C THR A 115 -17.25 12.39 -2.67
N GLY A 116 -17.25 12.12 -3.98
CA GLY A 116 -16.15 12.47 -4.90
C GLY A 116 -14.87 11.68 -4.71
N LYS A 117 -14.90 10.56 -3.97
CA LYS A 117 -13.73 9.71 -3.70
C LYS A 117 -13.88 8.28 -4.23
N ASP A 118 -14.77 8.02 -5.16
CA ASP A 118 -14.98 6.68 -5.75
C ASP A 118 -13.70 6.08 -6.32
N THR A 119 -12.87 6.91 -6.94
CA THR A 119 -11.59 6.55 -7.57
C THR A 119 -10.37 6.72 -6.65
N HIS A 120 -10.54 7.13 -5.40
CA HIS A 120 -9.48 7.12 -4.40
C HIS A 120 -9.25 5.70 -3.87
N PRO A 121 -8.04 5.37 -3.39
CA PRO A 121 -7.79 4.08 -2.75
C PRO A 121 -8.65 3.94 -1.50
N VAL A 122 -9.16 2.74 -1.27
CA VAL A 122 -9.79 2.41 0.01
C VAL A 122 -8.74 2.44 1.13
N VAL A 123 -9.09 3.02 2.27
CA VAL A 123 -8.27 3.11 3.48
C VAL A 123 -9.03 2.58 4.70
N HIS A 124 -8.40 2.53 5.86
CA HIS A 124 -8.94 1.93 7.08
C HIS A 124 -9.29 0.45 6.92
N VAL A 125 -8.57 -0.23 6.05
CA VAL A 125 -8.67 -1.66 5.81
C VAL A 125 -7.49 -2.39 6.45
N SER A 126 -7.78 -3.41 7.25
CA SER A 126 -6.79 -4.29 7.84
C SER A 126 -6.23 -5.26 6.79
N HIS A 127 -5.19 -6.01 7.16
CA HIS A 127 -4.71 -7.09 6.32
C HIS A 127 -5.77 -8.19 6.13
N ASP A 128 -6.57 -8.45 7.17
CA ASP A 128 -7.63 -9.46 7.12
C ASP A 128 -8.81 -8.99 6.26
N ASP A 129 -9.16 -7.69 6.27
CA ASP A 129 -10.13 -7.09 5.36
C ASP A 129 -9.66 -7.22 3.90
N ALA A 130 -8.37 -6.98 3.64
CA ALA A 130 -7.79 -7.14 2.30
C ALA A 130 -7.82 -8.59 1.83
N LEU A 131 -7.56 -9.57 2.71
CA LEU A 131 -7.71 -11.00 2.40
C LEU A 131 -9.15 -11.39 2.11
N ALA A 132 -10.13 -10.83 2.83
CA ALA A 132 -11.55 -11.08 2.58
C ALA A 132 -11.95 -10.57 1.18
N TYR A 133 -11.53 -9.35 0.82
CA TYR A 133 -11.70 -8.83 -0.53
C TYR A 133 -11.06 -9.74 -1.59
N CYS A 134 -9.81 -10.15 -1.38
CA CYS A 134 -9.08 -11.04 -2.29
C CYS A 134 -9.83 -12.36 -2.52
N SER A 135 -10.35 -12.97 -1.44
CA SER A 135 -11.12 -14.22 -1.51
C SER A 135 -12.39 -14.06 -2.35
N TRP A 136 -13.13 -12.96 -2.15
CA TRP A 136 -14.33 -12.64 -2.94
C TRP A 136 -13.99 -12.41 -4.41
N ALA A 137 -12.93 -11.64 -4.68
CA ALA A 137 -12.51 -11.27 -6.04
C ALA A 137 -11.83 -12.43 -6.81
N GLY A 138 -11.53 -13.56 -6.16
CA GLY A 138 -10.72 -14.63 -6.75
C GLY A 138 -9.27 -14.21 -7.01
N ARG A 139 -8.76 -13.30 -6.19
CA ARG A 139 -7.41 -12.71 -6.26
C ARG A 139 -6.62 -13.01 -4.97
N ARG A 140 -5.42 -12.51 -4.85
CA ARG A 140 -4.57 -12.59 -3.65
C ARG A 140 -3.78 -11.30 -3.43
N LEU A 141 -3.27 -11.08 -2.24
CA LEU A 141 -2.28 -10.04 -2.01
C LEU A 141 -0.96 -10.40 -2.72
N PRO A 142 -0.21 -9.41 -3.23
CA PRO A 142 1.13 -9.65 -3.76
C PRO A 142 2.06 -10.17 -2.66
N THR A 143 2.99 -11.05 -3.00
CA THR A 143 4.17 -11.20 -2.14
C THR A 143 4.97 -9.91 -2.16
N GLU A 144 5.78 -9.68 -1.13
CA GLU A 144 6.64 -8.51 -1.07
C GLU A 144 7.55 -8.39 -2.30
N ALA A 145 8.06 -9.51 -2.79
CA ALA A 145 8.89 -9.56 -3.98
C ALA A 145 8.11 -9.23 -5.26
N GLN A 146 6.89 -9.75 -5.41
CA GLN A 146 6.01 -9.40 -6.53
C GLN A 146 5.68 -7.92 -6.53
N TRP A 147 5.38 -7.36 -5.34
CA TRP A 147 5.09 -5.94 -5.21
C TRP A 147 6.28 -5.08 -5.66
N GLU A 148 7.50 -5.38 -5.16
CA GLU A 148 8.70 -4.60 -5.51
C GLU A 148 9.06 -4.73 -6.99
N TYR A 149 8.99 -5.93 -7.55
CA TYR A 149 9.26 -6.17 -8.98
C TYR A 149 8.31 -5.39 -9.88
N ALA A 150 7.01 -5.45 -9.57
CA ALA A 150 5.99 -4.71 -10.30
C ALA A 150 6.17 -3.18 -10.16
N ALA A 151 6.45 -2.70 -8.93
CA ALA A 151 6.65 -1.29 -8.66
C ALA A 151 7.89 -0.69 -9.36
N ARG A 152 8.94 -1.49 -9.59
CA ARG A 152 10.12 -1.07 -10.36
C ARG A 152 9.83 -0.81 -11.84
N GLY A 153 8.79 -1.41 -12.41
CA GLY A 153 8.39 -1.16 -13.80
C GLY A 153 9.50 -1.43 -14.81
N GLY A 154 10.31 -2.48 -14.58
CA GLY A 154 11.47 -2.83 -15.43
C GLY A 154 12.74 -2.02 -15.16
N ARG A 155 12.78 -1.13 -14.16
CA ARG A 155 13.94 -0.30 -13.78
C ARG A 155 14.69 -0.90 -12.60
N ASP A 156 15.51 -1.91 -12.83
CA ASP A 156 16.28 -2.57 -11.77
C ASP A 156 17.18 -1.59 -11.03
N GLY A 157 17.16 -1.65 -9.69
CA GLY A 157 17.96 -0.79 -8.81
C GLY A 157 17.55 0.69 -8.74
N ALA A 158 16.49 1.12 -9.43
CA ALA A 158 16.03 2.51 -9.34
C ALA A 158 15.42 2.83 -7.96
N ARG A 159 15.55 4.09 -7.52
CA ARG A 159 14.95 4.59 -6.26
C ARG A 159 13.43 4.62 -6.32
N TYR A 160 12.90 5.09 -7.45
CA TYR A 160 11.48 5.36 -7.67
C TYR A 160 10.98 4.65 -8.93
N PRO A 161 9.67 4.47 -9.09
CA PRO A 161 9.09 3.87 -10.31
C PRO A 161 9.48 4.58 -11.62
N TRP A 162 9.78 5.88 -11.55
CA TRP A 162 10.19 6.73 -12.69
C TRP A 162 11.71 6.86 -12.84
N GLY A 163 12.53 6.32 -11.95
CA GLY A 163 14.00 6.42 -11.98
C GLY A 163 14.59 6.96 -10.68
N ASN A 164 15.65 7.77 -10.77
CA ASN A 164 16.40 8.23 -9.59
C ASN A 164 16.15 9.71 -9.20
N THR A 165 15.40 10.45 -10.02
CA THR A 165 15.09 11.84 -9.76
C THR A 165 14.12 11.96 -8.59
N ARG A 166 14.51 12.69 -7.54
CA ARG A 166 13.67 12.96 -6.38
C ARG A 166 12.47 13.81 -6.78
N PRO A 167 11.24 13.50 -6.29
CA PRO A 167 10.08 14.35 -6.55
C PRO A 167 10.27 15.71 -5.88
N SER A 168 9.82 16.77 -6.52
CA SER A 168 9.87 18.14 -5.99
C SER A 168 8.48 18.80 -6.04
N PRO A 169 8.27 19.97 -5.42
CA PRO A 169 7.02 20.72 -5.57
C PRO A 169 6.70 21.10 -7.03
N GLU A 170 7.72 21.34 -7.84
CA GLU A 170 7.59 21.72 -9.27
C GLU A 170 7.39 20.51 -10.17
N ASP A 171 7.86 19.32 -9.75
CA ASP A 171 7.70 18.05 -10.46
C ASP A 171 7.19 16.97 -9.50
N PRO A 172 5.90 17.04 -9.11
CA PRO A 172 5.30 16.13 -8.17
C PRO A 172 4.99 14.79 -8.84
N ARG A 173 5.79 13.77 -8.58
CA ARG A 173 5.68 12.42 -9.16
C ARG A 173 4.84 11.45 -8.34
N CYS A 174 4.51 11.81 -7.10
CA CYS A 174 3.73 10.99 -6.18
C CYS A 174 3.04 11.85 -5.13
N ASN A 175 2.01 11.30 -4.50
CA ASN A 175 1.31 11.93 -3.39
C ASN A 175 2.02 11.62 -2.07
N ILE A 176 2.80 12.58 -1.59
CA ILE A 176 3.51 12.56 -0.29
C ILE A 176 3.23 13.84 0.47
N PHE A 177 3.52 13.86 1.76
CA PHE A 177 3.36 15.05 2.59
C PHE A 177 4.29 16.17 2.10
N ARG A 178 3.76 17.37 2.06
CA ARG A 178 4.49 18.59 1.70
C ARG A 178 4.36 19.63 2.79
N GLY A 179 5.41 20.37 3.05
CA GLY A 179 5.47 21.36 4.12
C GLY A 179 6.30 20.88 5.31
N GLU A 180 5.98 21.32 6.50
CA GLU A 180 6.67 20.94 7.74
C GLU A 180 5.87 19.85 8.46
N PHE A 181 6.35 18.62 8.38
CA PHE A 181 5.69 17.49 9.05
C PHE A 181 5.83 17.56 10.57
N PRO A 182 4.77 17.30 11.36
CA PRO A 182 3.40 16.91 10.93
C PRO A 182 2.40 18.08 10.85
N ASP A 183 2.76 19.31 11.28
CA ASP A 183 1.79 20.32 11.69
C ASP A 183 1.46 21.38 10.64
N ARG A 184 2.32 21.57 9.63
CA ARG A 184 2.18 22.64 8.63
C ARG A 184 2.20 22.10 7.21
N PRO A 185 1.13 21.41 6.77
CA PRO A 185 1.03 20.96 5.39
C PRO A 185 0.92 22.13 4.43
N THR A 186 1.59 22.00 3.26
CA THR A 186 1.38 22.88 2.12
C THR A 186 0.65 22.09 1.02
N GLY A 187 -0.63 22.40 0.80
CA GLY A 187 -1.47 21.72 -0.18
C GLY A 187 -2.37 20.64 0.43
N HIS A 188 -2.70 19.65 -0.40
CA HIS A 188 -3.63 18.60 -0.03
C HIS A 188 -3.03 17.60 0.96
N VAL A 189 -3.77 17.27 2.02
CA VAL A 189 -3.49 16.16 2.93
C VAL A 189 -4.57 15.11 2.76
N GLY A 190 -4.17 13.86 2.53
CA GLY A 190 -5.08 12.75 2.30
C GLY A 190 -4.80 12.03 0.98
N THR A 191 -5.66 11.08 0.63
CA THR A 191 -5.55 10.34 -0.61
C THR A 191 -5.94 11.18 -1.82
N VAL A 192 -5.43 10.84 -2.99
CA VAL A 192 -5.85 11.38 -4.29
C VAL A 192 -6.34 10.24 -5.18
N ASP A 193 -6.98 10.57 -6.31
CA ASP A 193 -7.34 9.59 -7.35
C ASP A 193 -6.16 8.67 -7.66
N VAL A 194 -6.43 7.38 -7.80
CA VAL A 194 -5.40 6.35 -8.02
C VAL A 194 -4.63 6.52 -9.33
N ARG A 195 -5.07 7.39 -10.24
CA ARG A 195 -4.42 7.67 -11.52
C ARG A 195 -3.85 9.10 -11.63
N THR A 196 -3.70 9.81 -10.52
CA THR A 196 -3.25 11.23 -10.53
C THR A 196 -1.89 11.45 -11.16
N PHE A 197 -1.00 10.47 -11.12
CA PHE A 197 0.38 10.58 -11.66
C PHE A 197 0.60 9.57 -12.79
N GLU A 198 1.71 9.75 -13.52
CA GLU A 198 2.08 8.86 -14.61
C GLU A 198 2.38 7.43 -14.12
N PRO A 199 2.00 6.40 -14.88
CA PRO A 199 2.29 5.02 -14.54
C PRO A 199 3.77 4.68 -14.73
N ASN A 200 4.22 3.60 -14.11
CA ASN A 200 5.55 3.04 -14.34
C ASN A 200 5.62 2.26 -15.67
N GLY A 201 6.77 1.67 -15.97
CA GLY A 201 7.01 0.94 -17.22
C GLY A 201 6.14 -0.31 -17.44
N TYR A 202 5.46 -0.82 -16.41
CA TYR A 202 4.46 -1.89 -16.51
C TYR A 202 3.02 -1.37 -16.51
N GLY A 203 2.81 -0.07 -16.51
CA GLY A 203 1.47 0.54 -16.48
C GLY A 203 0.84 0.65 -15.10
N LEU A 204 1.62 0.48 -14.02
CA LEU A 204 1.13 0.60 -12.65
C LEU A 204 1.20 2.03 -12.15
N TYR A 205 0.11 2.49 -11.56
CA TYR A 205 -0.01 3.83 -10.98
C TYR A 205 0.32 3.81 -9.49
N GLN A 206 0.89 4.90 -9.02
CA GLN A 206 1.10 5.23 -7.60
C GLN A 206 1.64 4.08 -6.75
N CYS A 207 2.65 3.35 -7.27
CA CYS A 207 3.35 2.34 -6.49
C CYS A 207 4.14 2.93 -5.31
N VAL A 208 4.32 4.26 -5.26
CA VAL A 208 4.89 4.97 -4.11
C VAL A 208 4.06 6.21 -3.79
N GLY A 209 3.93 6.54 -2.51
CA GLY A 209 3.03 7.57 -2.03
C GLY A 209 1.56 7.12 -2.00
N ASN A 210 0.65 8.02 -1.81
CA ASN A 210 -0.79 7.86 -1.66
C ASN A 210 -1.17 6.98 -0.47
N VAL A 211 -1.06 5.65 -0.57
CA VAL A 211 -1.32 4.73 0.55
C VAL A 211 -0.23 3.67 0.64
N TRP A 212 0.09 3.26 1.86
CA TRP A 212 0.78 2.01 2.12
C TRP A 212 -0.05 0.85 1.59
N GLU A 213 0.60 -0.17 1.07
CA GLU A 213 -0.07 -1.35 0.51
C GLU A 213 0.33 -2.62 1.25
N TRP A 214 -0.68 -3.36 1.73
CA TRP A 214 -0.49 -4.66 2.34
C TRP A 214 0.09 -5.67 1.36
N CYS A 215 1.10 -6.43 1.82
CA CYS A 215 1.61 -7.62 1.16
C CYS A 215 1.22 -8.89 1.94
N ALA A 216 1.24 -10.03 1.27
CA ALA A 216 0.92 -11.33 1.87
C ALA A 216 1.93 -11.74 2.95
N ASP A 217 3.18 -11.28 2.84
CA ASP A 217 4.32 -11.72 3.62
C ASP A 217 4.22 -11.27 5.09
N ARG A 218 4.72 -12.13 5.98
CA ARG A 218 5.11 -11.70 7.31
C ARG A 218 6.38 -10.86 7.24
N PHE A 219 6.50 -9.92 8.16
CA PHE A 219 7.68 -9.06 8.24
C PHE A 219 8.78 -9.65 9.11
N SER A 220 10.02 -9.54 8.63
CA SER A 220 11.24 -9.67 9.43
C SER A 220 12.33 -8.80 8.80
N ALA A 221 12.97 -7.93 9.59
CA ALA A 221 14.09 -7.10 9.14
C ALA A 221 15.34 -7.91 8.72
N ARG A 222 15.39 -9.22 9.05
CA ARG A 222 16.51 -10.09 8.71
C ARG A 222 16.21 -11.01 7.52
N TYR A 223 14.99 -10.98 6.97
CA TYR A 223 14.55 -11.97 5.99
C TYR A 223 15.39 -11.94 4.71
N TYR A 224 15.81 -10.78 4.21
CA TYR A 224 16.59 -10.66 2.98
C TYR A 224 17.93 -11.42 3.01
N ARG A 225 18.46 -11.74 4.20
CA ARG A 225 19.67 -12.56 4.36
C ARG A 225 19.44 -14.05 4.06
N THR A 226 18.20 -14.50 4.09
CA THR A 226 17.79 -15.90 3.95
C THR A 226 16.65 -16.10 2.98
N SER A 227 16.32 -15.06 2.21
CA SER A 227 15.24 -15.10 1.21
C SER A 227 15.48 -16.22 0.20
N ALA A 228 14.43 -16.94 -0.16
CA ALA A 228 14.49 -17.84 -1.32
C ALA A 228 14.74 -17.00 -2.59
N THR A 229 15.45 -17.59 -3.55
CA THR A 229 15.75 -16.93 -4.83
C THR A 229 14.55 -16.95 -5.77
N VAL A 230 13.74 -18.00 -5.74
CA VAL A 230 12.61 -18.19 -6.67
C VAL A 230 11.31 -18.02 -5.90
N ASP A 231 10.43 -17.15 -6.37
CA ASP A 231 9.09 -16.86 -5.85
C ASP A 231 9.04 -16.76 -4.31
N PRO A 232 9.86 -15.91 -3.65
CA PRO A 232 9.89 -15.82 -2.19
C PRO A 232 8.54 -15.35 -1.63
N THR A 233 8.14 -15.91 -0.50
CA THR A 233 6.86 -15.67 0.17
C THR A 233 7.01 -15.13 1.60
N GLY A 234 8.18 -14.60 1.94
CA GLY A 234 8.48 -14.09 3.27
C GLY A 234 8.79 -15.18 4.31
N PRO A 235 9.06 -14.79 5.56
CA PRO A 235 9.35 -15.72 6.63
C PRO A 235 8.10 -16.50 7.06
N THR A 236 8.28 -17.76 7.46
CA THR A 236 7.17 -18.63 7.92
C THR A 236 6.60 -18.24 9.27
N ARG A 237 7.34 -17.45 10.06
CA ARG A 237 6.96 -17.00 11.42
C ARG A 237 7.03 -15.49 11.53
N GLY A 238 6.20 -14.89 12.37
CA GLY A 238 6.11 -13.46 12.64
C GLY A 238 4.66 -13.03 12.83
N THR A 239 4.47 -11.94 13.57
CA THR A 239 3.15 -11.39 13.91
C THR A 239 2.80 -10.17 13.05
N LEU A 240 3.82 -9.51 12.47
CA LEU A 240 3.63 -8.33 11.64
C LEU A 240 3.52 -8.71 10.16
N ARG A 241 2.79 -7.89 9.39
CA ARG A 241 2.65 -8.00 7.94
C ARG A 241 3.40 -6.88 7.25
N VAL A 242 3.94 -7.18 6.08
CA VAL A 242 4.69 -6.22 5.27
C VAL A 242 3.77 -5.15 4.70
N LEU A 243 4.23 -3.92 4.74
CA LEU A 243 3.69 -2.75 4.05
C LEU A 243 4.73 -2.19 3.08
N ARG A 244 4.29 -1.78 1.90
CA ARG A 244 5.14 -1.23 0.85
C ARG A 244 4.59 0.09 0.30
N GLY A 245 5.47 0.89 -0.33
CA GLY A 245 5.12 2.07 -1.12
C GLY A 245 5.12 3.40 -0.39
N GLY A 246 5.03 3.43 0.93
CA GLY A 246 4.82 4.70 1.64
C GLY A 246 3.40 5.24 1.41
N SER A 247 3.14 6.45 1.87
CA SER A 247 1.82 7.07 1.76
C SER A 247 1.88 8.58 1.59
N HIS A 248 0.74 9.22 1.47
CA HIS A 248 0.58 10.68 1.47
C HIS A 248 1.13 11.39 2.73
N LEU A 249 1.49 10.62 3.77
CA LEU A 249 2.10 11.14 5.00
C LEU A 249 3.62 10.96 5.03
N CYS A 250 4.23 10.33 4.04
CA CYS A 250 5.69 10.22 3.97
C CYS A 250 6.32 11.57 3.66
N HIS A 251 7.33 11.93 4.46
CA HIS A 251 8.12 13.16 4.33
C HIS A 251 9.57 12.87 4.71
N ASP A 252 10.53 13.53 4.08
CA ASP A 252 11.97 13.29 4.28
C ASP A 252 12.40 13.39 5.74
N SER A 253 11.84 14.35 6.49
CA SER A 253 12.17 14.53 7.91
C SER A 253 11.59 13.48 8.85
N TYR A 254 10.61 12.71 8.39
CA TYR A 254 9.92 11.72 9.20
C TYR A 254 10.10 10.30 8.70
N CYS A 255 9.81 10.07 7.42
CA CYS A 255 9.94 8.73 6.87
C CYS A 255 10.27 8.80 5.37
N ASN A 256 11.52 8.56 5.01
CA ASN A 256 11.96 8.46 3.60
C ASN A 256 11.53 7.13 2.96
N ARG A 257 10.25 6.71 3.16
CA ARG A 257 9.76 5.39 2.74
C ARG A 257 8.88 5.41 1.50
N TYR A 258 8.90 6.49 0.72
CA TYR A 258 8.27 6.54 -0.61
C TYR A 258 9.24 6.11 -1.73
N ARG A 259 10.22 5.24 -1.41
CA ARG A 259 11.17 4.58 -2.32
C ARG A 259 10.68 3.16 -2.62
N VAL A 260 10.97 2.65 -3.84
CA VAL A 260 10.51 1.31 -4.22
C VAL A 260 11.07 0.22 -3.29
N ALA A 261 12.31 0.36 -2.83
CA ALA A 261 12.94 -0.59 -1.90
C ALA A 261 12.41 -0.49 -0.46
N ALA A 262 11.76 0.63 -0.10
CA ALA A 262 11.36 0.89 1.27
C ALA A 262 10.33 -0.12 1.78
N ARG A 263 10.52 -0.53 3.05
CA ARG A 263 9.69 -1.49 3.76
C ARG A 263 9.15 -0.89 5.03
N SER A 264 8.00 -1.36 5.44
CA SER A 264 7.44 -1.13 6.78
C SER A 264 6.61 -2.35 7.18
N SER A 265 6.04 -2.30 8.36
CA SER A 265 5.17 -3.37 8.83
C SER A 265 4.16 -2.86 9.85
N ASN A 266 3.05 -3.60 9.97
CA ASN A 266 2.09 -3.36 11.04
C ASN A 266 1.43 -4.69 11.45
N THR A 267 0.67 -4.67 12.56
CA THR A 267 -0.14 -5.82 12.96
C THR A 267 -1.26 -6.05 11.95
N PRO A 268 -1.69 -7.31 11.72
CA PRO A 268 -2.66 -7.61 10.67
C PRO A 268 -4.03 -6.95 10.88
N ASN A 269 -4.38 -6.60 12.10
CA ASN A 269 -5.63 -5.91 12.46
C ASN A 269 -5.52 -4.38 12.52
N SER A 270 -4.36 -3.80 12.16
CA SER A 270 -4.19 -2.34 12.13
C SER A 270 -5.00 -1.70 11.02
N THR A 271 -5.67 -0.60 11.36
CA THR A 271 -6.45 0.20 10.41
C THR A 271 -6.08 1.68 10.56
N THR A 272 -5.77 2.33 9.45
CA THR A 272 -5.37 3.75 9.44
C THR A 272 -5.84 4.45 8.16
N SER A 273 -5.90 5.77 8.19
CA SER A 273 -6.31 6.61 7.05
C SER A 273 -5.32 6.62 5.87
N ASN A 274 -4.23 5.85 5.92
CA ASN A 274 -3.19 5.84 4.89
C ASN A 274 -2.73 4.43 4.48
N ILE A 275 -3.48 3.39 4.84
CA ILE A 275 -3.17 2.00 4.46
C ILE A 275 -4.32 1.45 3.60
N GLY A 276 -3.97 0.93 2.43
CA GLY A 276 -4.82 0.23 1.49
C GLY A 276 -4.11 -1.03 0.96
N PHE A 277 -4.44 -1.46 -0.26
CA PHE A 277 -3.84 -2.63 -0.90
C PHE A 277 -4.10 -2.65 -2.41
N ARG A 278 -3.31 -3.44 -3.14
CA ARG A 278 -3.61 -3.92 -4.50
C ARG A 278 -3.58 -5.42 -4.54
N THR A 279 -4.15 -6.02 -5.59
CA THR A 279 -4.20 -7.47 -5.69
C THR A 279 -3.39 -7.99 -6.87
N VAL A 280 -3.06 -9.28 -6.80
CA VAL A 280 -2.43 -10.03 -7.90
C VAL A 280 -3.21 -11.31 -8.17
N GLY A 281 -2.99 -11.87 -9.35
CA GLY A 281 -3.53 -13.15 -9.78
C GLY A 281 -2.53 -13.88 -10.66
N ASP A 282 -2.93 -14.99 -11.21
CA ASP A 282 -2.13 -15.68 -12.21
C ASP A 282 -2.13 -14.85 -13.51
N ALA A 283 -1.01 -14.86 -14.23
CA ALA A 283 -0.96 -14.28 -15.56
C ALA A 283 -1.95 -15.00 -16.49
N ALA A 284 -2.46 -14.29 -17.50
CA ALA A 284 -3.24 -14.93 -18.55
C ALA A 284 -2.39 -16.04 -19.19
N SER A 285 -2.98 -17.24 -19.34
CA SER A 285 -2.31 -18.32 -20.08
C SER A 285 -2.09 -17.83 -21.51
N GLU A 286 -0.85 -17.82 -21.97
CA GLU A 286 -0.59 -17.67 -23.41
C GLU A 286 -1.28 -18.85 -24.10
N GLY A 287 -2.37 -18.56 -24.83
CA GLY A 287 -3.17 -19.52 -25.58
C GLY A 287 -2.49 -19.92 -26.89
#